data_f143cdab525af1e59541d5a4714a8e6b
#
_entry.id   f143cdab525af1e59541d5a4714a8e6b
#
_cell.length_a   1.000
_cell.length_b   1.000
_cell.length_c   1.000
_cell.angle_alpha   90.00
_cell.angle_beta   90.00
_cell.angle_gamma   90.00
#
_symmetry.space_group_name_H-M   'P 1'
#
loop_
_entity.id
_entity.type
_entity.pdbx_description
1 polymer ?
#
loop_
_entity_poly.entity_id
_entity_poly.type
_entity_poly.pdbx_seq_one_letter_code
_entity_poly.pdbx_strand_id
1 'polypeptide(L)' 'MASKINEIKGYFDLDEEQMETLSLVYAHHMDILHNPPEYTMDNITEIKVNSKQNFVSITFTNGKIFHYTADGSWY' A
#
# COMPACT_ATOMS: atom_id res chain seq x y z
N MET A 1 7.30 -15.48 -9.49
CA MET A 1 5.89 -15.17 -9.65
C MET A 1 5.50 -14.04 -8.72
N ALA A 2 4.73 -13.08 -9.22
CA ALA A 2 4.36 -11.95 -8.41
C ALA A 2 3.48 -12.37 -7.23
N SER A 3 3.67 -11.73 -6.10
CA SER A 3 2.84 -11.92 -4.93
C SER A 3 1.43 -11.42 -5.21
N LYS A 4 0.45 -12.10 -4.67
CA LYS A 4 -0.94 -11.63 -4.77
C LYS A 4 -1.20 -10.71 -3.59
N ILE A 5 -1.67 -9.51 -3.89
CA ILE A 5 -1.89 -8.51 -2.85
C ILE A 5 -2.86 -9.01 -1.77
N ASN A 6 -3.82 -9.86 -2.14
CA ASN A 6 -4.78 -10.40 -1.19
C ASN A 6 -4.18 -11.44 -0.23
N GLU A 7 -2.92 -11.82 -0.41
CA GLU A 7 -2.21 -12.69 0.52
C GLU A 7 -1.41 -11.91 1.55
N ILE A 8 -1.35 -10.58 1.40
CA ILE A 8 -0.58 -9.74 2.32
C ILE A 8 -1.36 -9.55 3.62
N LYS A 9 -0.65 -9.66 4.73
CA LYS A 9 -1.23 -9.49 6.06
C LYS A 9 -1.94 -8.13 6.16
N GLY A 10 -3.19 -8.15 6.57
CA GLY A 10 -3.99 -6.93 6.75
C GLY A 10 -4.82 -6.53 5.55
N TYR A 11 -4.60 -7.15 4.38
CA TYR A 11 -5.35 -6.77 3.19
C TYR A 11 -6.85 -6.90 3.36
N PHE A 12 -7.31 -7.99 3.97
CA PHE A 12 -8.74 -8.24 4.13
C PHE A 12 -9.39 -7.40 5.23
N ASP A 13 -8.62 -6.64 5.97
CA ASP A 13 -9.17 -5.65 6.91
C ASP A 13 -9.59 -4.37 6.20
N LEU A 14 -9.29 -4.23 4.91
CA LEU A 14 -9.65 -3.07 4.13
C LEU A 14 -11.09 -3.16 3.63
N ASP A 15 -11.82 -2.03 3.65
CA ASP A 15 -13.09 -1.94 2.95
C ASP A 15 -12.85 -1.61 1.47
N GLU A 16 -13.93 -1.52 0.67
CA GLU A 16 -13.80 -1.27 -0.76
C GLU A 16 -13.09 0.04 -1.06
N GLU A 17 -13.41 1.11 -0.32
CA GLU A 17 -12.77 2.40 -0.52
C GLU A 17 -11.28 2.34 -0.20
N GLN A 18 -10.92 1.63 0.86
CA GLN A 18 -9.54 1.47 1.27
C GLN A 18 -8.76 0.64 0.25
N MET A 19 -9.36 -0.41 -0.28
CA MET A 19 -8.75 -1.21 -1.35
C MET A 19 -8.50 -0.38 -2.59
N GLU A 20 -9.46 0.47 -2.95
CA GLU A 20 -9.32 1.37 -4.09
C GLU A 20 -8.21 2.39 -3.84
N THR A 21 -8.18 2.98 -2.64
CA THR A 21 -7.12 3.90 -2.25
C THR A 21 -5.75 3.24 -2.38
N LEU A 22 -5.61 2.04 -1.84
CA LEU A 22 -4.36 1.30 -1.94
C LEU A 22 -3.93 1.11 -3.39
N SER A 23 -4.84 0.65 -4.25
CA SER A 23 -4.52 0.38 -5.64
C SER A 23 -4.14 1.63 -6.41
N LEU A 24 -4.93 2.69 -6.28
CA LEU A 24 -4.70 3.93 -7.02
C LEU A 24 -3.46 4.65 -6.55
N VAL A 25 -3.30 4.79 -5.24
CA VAL A 25 -2.14 5.51 -4.70
C VAL A 25 -0.86 4.71 -4.92
N TYR A 26 -0.92 3.39 -4.79
CA TYR A 26 0.24 2.56 -5.07
C TYR A 26 0.70 2.70 -6.52
N ALA A 27 -0.23 2.68 -7.46
CA ALA A 27 0.11 2.83 -8.88
C ALA A 27 0.77 4.19 -9.15
N HIS A 28 0.22 5.26 -8.57
CA HIS A 28 0.78 6.60 -8.73
C HIS A 28 2.15 6.72 -8.07
N HIS A 29 2.28 6.18 -6.87
CA HIS A 29 3.54 6.19 -6.11
C HIS A 29 4.65 5.48 -6.90
N MET A 30 4.34 4.30 -7.45
CA MET A 30 5.32 3.55 -8.23
C MET A 30 5.67 4.24 -9.53
N ASP A 31 4.70 4.90 -10.16
CA ASP A 31 4.95 5.64 -11.39
C ASP A 31 5.95 6.77 -11.14
N ILE A 32 5.77 7.52 -10.06
CA ILE A 32 6.68 8.61 -9.71
C ILE A 32 8.08 8.09 -9.36
N LEU A 33 8.16 6.94 -8.72
CA LEU A 33 9.44 6.34 -8.35
C LEU A 33 10.09 5.54 -9.47
N HIS A 34 9.44 5.43 -10.64
CA HIS A 34 9.92 4.64 -11.78
C HIS A 34 9.99 3.15 -11.47
N ASN A 35 9.02 2.65 -10.71
CA ASN A 35 8.86 1.23 -10.42
C ASN A 35 10.12 0.57 -9.85
N PRO A 36 10.68 1.08 -8.74
CA PRO A 36 11.87 0.49 -8.17
C PRO A 36 11.59 -0.93 -7.64
N PRO A 37 12.53 -1.87 -7.83
CA PRO A 37 12.28 -3.26 -7.46
C PRO A 37 12.07 -3.49 -5.96
N GLU A 38 12.60 -2.63 -5.09
CA GLU A 38 12.42 -2.77 -3.65
C GLU A 38 11.00 -2.43 -3.17
N TYR A 39 10.18 -1.85 -4.04
CA TYR A 39 8.80 -1.45 -3.69
C TYR A 39 7.74 -2.21 -4.49
N THR A 40 8.09 -3.36 -5.07
CA THR A 40 7.08 -4.18 -5.71
C THR A 40 6.14 -4.77 -4.66
N MET A 41 4.97 -5.24 -5.11
CA MET A 41 4.01 -5.85 -4.19
C MET A 41 4.57 -7.08 -3.47
N ASP A 42 5.54 -7.76 -4.06
CA ASP A 42 6.21 -8.89 -3.42
C ASP A 42 6.96 -8.48 -2.16
N ASN A 43 7.27 -7.20 -2.05
CA ASN A 43 8.03 -6.66 -0.92
C ASN A 43 7.14 -5.98 0.13
N ILE A 44 5.82 -6.04 -0.02
CA ILE A 44 4.92 -5.56 1.01
C ILE A 44 4.74 -6.66 2.06
N THR A 45 5.06 -6.34 3.31
CA THR A 45 4.97 -7.30 4.40
C THR A 45 3.71 -7.17 5.21
N GLU A 46 3.13 -5.97 5.27
CA GLU A 46 1.95 -5.73 6.09
C GLU A 46 1.19 -4.50 5.60
N ILE A 47 -0.13 -4.56 5.73
CA ILE A 47 -1.03 -3.44 5.45
C ILE A 47 -1.84 -3.20 6.71
N LYS A 48 -1.91 -1.94 7.16
CA LYS A 48 -2.70 -1.56 8.33
C LYS A 48 -3.60 -0.38 7.99
N VAL A 49 -4.80 -0.39 8.56
CA VAL A 49 -5.75 0.70 8.41
C VAL A 49 -5.71 1.58 9.63
N ASN A 50 -5.65 2.89 9.42
CA ASN A 50 -5.85 3.86 10.50
C ASN A 50 -7.11 4.66 10.19
N SER A 51 -8.24 4.23 10.73
CA SER A 51 -9.52 4.86 10.46
C SER A 51 -9.67 6.22 11.15
N LYS A 52 -8.91 6.48 12.20
CA LYS A 52 -8.96 7.78 12.88
C LYS A 52 -8.32 8.88 12.04
N GLN A 53 -7.27 8.54 11.30
CA GLN A 53 -6.53 9.51 10.50
C GLN A 53 -6.74 9.30 9.00
N ASN A 54 -7.58 8.36 8.62
CA ASN A 54 -7.99 8.11 7.24
C ASN A 54 -6.83 7.78 6.32
N PHE A 55 -5.96 6.88 6.72
CA PHE A 55 -4.91 6.41 5.83
C PHE A 55 -4.72 4.90 5.93
N VAL A 56 -4.12 4.34 4.89
CA VAL A 56 -3.70 2.94 4.85
C VAL A 56 -2.18 2.91 4.92
N SER A 57 -1.64 2.20 5.89
CA SER A 57 -0.20 2.11 6.10
C SER A 57 0.34 0.87 5.40
N ILE A 58 1.39 1.04 4.60
CA ILE A 58 2.02 -0.03 3.83
C ILE A 58 3.46 -0.18 4.31
N THR A 59 3.80 -1.38 4.79
CA THR A 59 5.16 -1.68 5.25
C THR A 59 5.86 -2.56 4.21
N PHE A 60 7.08 -2.20 3.87
CA PHE A 60 7.90 -2.94 2.91
C PHE A 60 9.01 -3.70 3.61
N THR A 61 9.58 -4.69 2.91
CA THR A 61 10.64 -5.55 3.47
C THR A 61 11.89 -4.79 3.88
N ASN A 62 12.15 -3.63 3.25
CA ASN A 62 13.30 -2.80 3.59
C ASN A 62 13.08 -1.93 4.83
N GLY A 63 11.94 -2.10 5.51
CA GLY A 63 11.62 -1.34 6.71
C GLY A 63 10.92 -0.02 6.46
N LYS A 64 10.76 0.39 5.21
CA LYS A 64 10.04 1.63 4.89
C LYS A 64 8.55 1.45 5.09
N ILE A 65 7.91 2.49 5.61
CA ILE A 65 6.46 2.53 5.82
C ILE A 65 5.93 3.77 5.14
N PHE A 66 4.91 3.59 4.30
CA PHE A 66 4.24 4.69 3.63
C PHE A 66 2.79 4.74 4.05
N HIS A 67 2.25 5.95 4.16
CA HIS A 67 0.84 6.17 4.49
C HIS A 67 0.12 6.68 3.24
N TYR A 68 -0.88 5.95 2.79
CA TYR A 68 -1.67 6.29 1.61
C TYR A 68 -2.99 6.90 2.07
N THR A 69 -3.27 8.11 1.63
CA THR A 69 -4.46 8.84 2.04
C THR A 69 -5.55 8.77 0.97
N ALA A 70 -6.80 8.99 1.40
CA ALA A 70 -7.95 8.87 0.49
C ALA A 70 -7.96 9.93 -0.61
N ASP A 71 -7.21 11.02 -0.44
CA ASP A 71 -7.11 12.06 -1.46
C ASP A 71 -6.08 11.77 -2.54
N GLY A 72 -5.45 10.60 -2.48
CA GLY A 72 -4.47 10.19 -3.49
C GLY A 72 -3.04 10.53 -3.16
N SER A 73 -2.76 10.99 -1.94
CA SER A 73 -1.42 11.35 -1.50
C SER A 73 -0.78 10.22 -0.70
N TRP A 74 0.54 10.33 -0.52
CA TRP A 74 1.27 9.45 0.39
C TRP A 74 2.37 10.24 1.10
N TYR A 75 2.80 9.70 2.25
CA TYR A 75 3.91 10.31 2.98
C TYR A 75 4.63 9.30 3.85
#